data_a232526e3cd2b0932911e2abca9146f7
#
_entry.id   a232526e3cd2b0932911e2abca9146f7
#
_cell.length_a   1.000
_cell.length_b   1.000
_cell.length_c   1.000
_cell.angle_alpha   90.00
_cell.angle_beta   90.00
_cell.angle_gamma   90.00
#
_symmetry.space_group_name_H-M   'P 1'
#
loop_
_entity.id
_entity.type
_entity.pdbx_description
1 polymer ?
#
loop_
_entity_poly.entity_id
_entity_poly.type
_entity_poly.pdbx_seq_one_letter_code
_entity_poly.pdbx_strand_id
1 'polypeptide(L)'
;MLYIWDIEKIIRNTLQEHNLPINYEFNNDLPTPMNFNVSTNTIKFHYLQINGYLSKIKLKETDEDLVKIILYHEIGYYLTFRKHKHDLKTLMYGEEEEIAALQSEIETNAWEYGRALVPEQLVESYDKVRELDSVLIEGLSSPHN
;
A
#
# COMPACT_ATOMS: atom_id res chain seq x y z
N MET A 1 1.57 -16.55 -11.98
CA MET A 1 2.46 -15.40 -11.83
C MET A 1 1.96 -14.22 -12.63
N LEU A 2 1.92 -13.04 -12.03
CA LEU A 2 1.56 -11.82 -12.74
C LEU A 2 2.81 -11.12 -13.26
N TYR A 3 2.73 -10.60 -14.49
CA TYR A 3 3.82 -9.87 -15.12
C TYR A 3 3.63 -8.37 -14.97
N ILE A 4 4.65 -7.60 -15.36
CA ILE A 4 4.61 -6.14 -15.24
C ILE A 4 3.35 -5.55 -15.88
N TRP A 5 3.02 -5.97 -17.11
CA TRP A 5 1.87 -5.43 -17.83
C TRP A 5 0.54 -5.80 -17.19
N ASP A 6 0.45 -6.97 -16.53
CA ASP A 6 -0.75 -7.37 -15.82
C ASP A 6 -1.00 -6.43 -14.63
N ILE A 7 0.06 -6.16 -13.89
CA ILE A 7 -0.01 -5.29 -12.71
C ILE A 7 -0.29 -3.84 -13.12
N GLU A 8 0.38 -3.36 -14.17
CA GLU A 8 0.13 -2.02 -14.69
C GLU A 8 -1.33 -1.84 -15.09
N LYS A 9 -1.92 -2.85 -15.72
CA LYS A 9 -3.32 -2.81 -16.12
C LYS A 9 -4.24 -2.72 -14.91
N ILE A 10 -3.97 -3.51 -13.88
CA ILE A 10 -4.76 -3.47 -12.64
C ILE A 10 -4.68 -2.08 -12.00
N ILE A 11 -3.47 -1.54 -11.88
CA ILE A 11 -3.26 -0.22 -11.30
C ILE A 11 -4.00 0.86 -12.11
N ARG A 12 -3.77 0.87 -13.42
CA ARG A 12 -4.38 1.85 -14.31
C ARG A 12 -5.90 1.81 -14.24
N ASN A 13 -6.48 0.63 -14.35
CA ASN A 13 -7.94 0.48 -14.34
C ASN A 13 -8.54 0.91 -13.01
N THR A 14 -7.90 0.58 -11.90
CA THR A 14 -8.37 0.94 -10.57
C THR A 14 -8.31 2.46 -10.37
N LEU A 15 -7.20 3.08 -10.75
CA LEU A 15 -7.06 4.54 -10.62
C LEU A 15 -8.08 5.27 -11.49
N GLN A 16 -8.35 4.77 -12.69
CA GLN A 16 -9.35 5.36 -13.59
C GLN A 16 -10.76 5.21 -13.01
N GLU A 17 -11.06 4.05 -12.46
CA GLU A 17 -12.37 3.78 -11.86
C GLU A 17 -12.72 4.79 -10.76
N HIS A 18 -11.74 5.20 -9.97
CA HIS A 18 -11.92 6.13 -8.87
C HIS A 18 -11.50 7.56 -9.20
N ASN A 19 -11.17 7.84 -10.45
CA ASN A 19 -10.72 9.17 -10.90
C ASN A 19 -9.58 9.73 -10.06
N LEU A 20 -8.58 8.90 -9.79
CA LEU A 20 -7.44 9.29 -8.95
C LEU A 20 -6.25 9.69 -9.83
N PRO A 21 -5.76 10.94 -9.68
CA PRO A 21 -4.64 11.44 -10.49
C PRO A 21 -3.30 11.04 -9.88
N ILE A 22 -3.04 9.74 -9.84
CA ILE A 22 -1.81 9.18 -9.27
C ILE A 22 -1.01 8.56 -10.40
N ASN A 23 0.30 8.81 -10.41
CA ASN A 23 1.20 8.18 -11.37
C ASN A 23 1.59 6.80 -10.86
N TYR A 24 2.05 5.93 -11.75
CA TYR A 24 2.53 4.61 -11.36
C TYR A 24 3.70 4.20 -12.23
N GLU A 25 4.64 3.43 -11.65
CA GLU A 25 5.80 2.96 -12.39
C GLU A 25 6.38 1.69 -11.77
N PHE A 26 6.97 0.86 -12.61
CA PHE A 26 7.75 -0.29 -12.19
C PHE A 26 9.11 0.20 -11.69
N ASN A 27 9.57 -0.34 -10.55
CA ASN A 27 10.87 -0.02 -10.01
C ASN A 27 11.51 -1.30 -9.47
N ASN A 28 12.55 -1.79 -10.16
CA ASN A 28 13.18 -3.05 -9.80
C ASN A 28 14.13 -2.96 -8.60
N ASP A 29 14.31 -1.77 -8.05
CA ASP A 29 15.10 -1.57 -6.83
C ASP A 29 14.23 -1.50 -5.59
N LEU A 30 12.90 -1.53 -5.77
CA LEU A 30 11.97 -1.44 -4.65
C LEU A 30 12.04 -2.71 -3.80
N PRO A 31 12.30 -2.61 -2.48
CA PRO A 31 12.41 -3.78 -1.61
C PRO A 31 11.06 -4.34 -1.15
N THR A 32 9.97 -3.67 -1.49
CA THR A 32 8.62 -4.04 -1.09
C THR A 32 7.76 -4.27 -2.33
N PRO A 33 6.59 -4.91 -2.20
CA PRO A 33 5.70 -5.12 -3.34
C PRO A 33 5.25 -3.83 -4.00
N MET A 34 4.88 -2.84 -3.19
CA MET A 34 4.30 -1.59 -3.68
C MET A 34 4.55 -0.50 -2.66
N ASN A 35 4.69 0.73 -3.13
CA ASN A 35 4.97 1.87 -2.27
C ASN A 35 4.42 3.15 -2.91
N PHE A 36 3.83 4.02 -2.09
CA PHE A 36 3.41 5.32 -2.57
C PHE A 36 4.47 6.36 -2.21
N ASN A 37 5.00 7.05 -3.22
CA ASN A 37 5.96 8.13 -3.03
C ASN A 37 5.21 9.46 -3.06
N VAL A 38 5.10 10.11 -1.91
CA VAL A 38 4.34 11.35 -1.78
C VAL A 38 4.99 12.50 -2.53
N SER A 39 6.32 12.53 -2.61
CA SER A 39 7.05 13.62 -3.29
C SER A 39 6.76 13.68 -4.78
N THR A 40 6.62 12.53 -5.42
CA THR A 40 6.38 12.43 -6.85
C THR A 40 4.94 12.04 -7.19
N ASN A 41 4.10 11.82 -6.18
CA ASN A 41 2.73 11.37 -6.35
C ASN A 41 2.66 10.12 -7.22
N THR A 42 3.51 9.14 -6.90
CA THR A 42 3.69 7.94 -7.74
C THR A 42 3.58 6.68 -6.90
N ILE A 43 2.79 5.72 -7.39
CA ILE A 43 2.78 4.36 -6.86
C ILE A 43 3.87 3.59 -7.59
N LYS A 44 4.86 3.13 -6.85
CA LYS A 44 5.93 2.30 -7.39
C LYS A 44 5.63 0.84 -7.07
N PHE A 45 5.94 -0.06 -7.98
CA PHE A 45 5.69 -1.48 -7.75
C PHE A 45 6.84 -2.32 -8.30
N HIS A 46 7.01 -3.50 -7.74
CA HIS A 46 7.99 -4.47 -8.21
C HIS A 46 7.30 -5.82 -8.38
N TYR A 47 7.17 -6.30 -9.61
CA TYR A 47 6.36 -7.49 -9.90
C TYR A 47 6.87 -8.76 -9.21
N LEU A 48 8.18 -8.92 -9.05
CA LEU A 48 8.73 -10.08 -8.35
C LEU A 48 8.42 -10.03 -6.86
N GLN A 49 8.49 -8.85 -6.25
CA GLN A 49 8.12 -8.67 -4.84
C GLN A 49 6.63 -8.90 -4.63
N ILE A 50 5.80 -8.45 -5.57
CA ILE A 50 4.36 -8.70 -5.51
C ILE A 50 4.07 -10.19 -5.55
N ASN A 51 4.64 -10.91 -6.52
CA ASN A 51 4.39 -12.34 -6.64
C ASN A 51 4.92 -13.11 -5.42
N GLY A 52 6.07 -12.70 -4.88
CA GLY A 52 6.61 -13.29 -3.66
C GLY A 52 5.70 -13.08 -2.46
N TYR A 53 5.13 -11.87 -2.34
CA TYR A 53 4.19 -11.54 -1.28
C TYR A 53 2.90 -12.36 -1.41
N LEU A 54 2.35 -12.43 -2.63
CA LEU A 54 1.13 -13.20 -2.89
C LEU A 54 1.29 -14.69 -2.55
N SER A 55 2.49 -15.23 -2.75
CA SER A 55 2.73 -16.64 -2.43
C SER A 55 2.65 -16.95 -0.94
N LYS A 56 2.76 -15.93 -0.09
CA LYS A 56 2.69 -16.07 1.36
C LYS A 56 1.28 -15.88 1.90
N ILE A 57 0.37 -15.36 1.08
CA ILE A 57 -1.00 -15.10 1.49
C ILE A 57 -1.89 -16.25 1.06
N LYS A 58 -2.59 -16.87 2.02
CA LYS A 58 -3.50 -17.99 1.75
C LYS A 58 -4.95 -17.52 1.91
N LEU A 59 -5.45 -16.83 0.90
CA LEU A 59 -6.82 -16.34 0.88
C LEU A 59 -7.54 -16.86 -0.36
N LYS A 60 -8.87 -16.76 -0.34
CA LYS A 60 -9.73 -17.25 -1.43
C LYS A 60 -9.66 -16.42 -2.71
N GLU A 61 -9.13 -15.21 -2.62
CA GLU A 61 -9.13 -14.28 -3.74
C GLU A 61 -8.11 -14.65 -4.82
N THR A 62 -8.36 -14.20 -6.05
CA THR A 62 -7.41 -14.37 -7.15
C THR A 62 -6.19 -13.49 -6.92
N ASP A 63 -5.10 -13.78 -7.62
CA ASP A 63 -3.89 -12.95 -7.55
C ASP A 63 -4.20 -11.50 -7.95
N GLU A 64 -5.03 -11.31 -8.98
CA GLU A 64 -5.43 -9.97 -9.43
C GLU A 64 -6.15 -9.19 -8.33
N ASP A 65 -7.08 -9.86 -7.63
CA ASP A 65 -7.82 -9.22 -6.55
C ASP A 65 -6.91 -8.92 -5.35
N LEU A 66 -5.94 -9.78 -5.07
CA LEU A 66 -4.97 -9.52 -4.01
C LEU A 66 -4.08 -8.33 -4.35
N VAL A 67 -3.71 -8.15 -5.62
CA VAL A 67 -2.98 -6.95 -6.05
C VAL A 67 -3.82 -5.71 -5.86
N LYS A 68 -5.12 -5.78 -6.16
CA LYS A 68 -6.03 -4.66 -5.91
C LYS A 68 -6.06 -4.29 -4.43
N ILE A 69 -6.08 -5.28 -3.55
CA ILE A 69 -6.09 -5.04 -2.10
C ILE A 69 -4.83 -4.29 -1.68
N ILE A 70 -3.67 -4.72 -2.16
CA ILE A 70 -2.40 -4.03 -1.87
C ILE A 70 -2.47 -2.59 -2.40
N LEU A 71 -3.00 -2.43 -3.60
CA LEU A 71 -3.13 -1.13 -4.25
C LEU A 71 -4.04 -0.18 -3.45
N TYR A 72 -5.15 -0.67 -2.94
CA TYR A 72 -6.06 0.17 -2.15
C TYR A 72 -5.37 0.70 -0.88
N HIS A 73 -4.47 -0.07 -0.30
CA HIS A 73 -3.69 0.40 0.84
C HIS A 73 -2.77 1.57 0.43
N GLU A 74 -2.13 1.47 -0.74
CA GLU A 74 -1.27 2.56 -1.24
C GLU A 74 -2.10 3.78 -1.63
N ILE A 75 -3.28 3.58 -2.20
CA ILE A 75 -4.22 4.68 -2.47
C ILE A 75 -4.60 5.35 -1.14
N GLY A 76 -4.73 4.56 -0.09
CA GLY A 76 -4.99 5.08 1.25
C GLY A 76 -3.91 6.06 1.72
N TYR A 77 -2.65 5.80 1.42
CA TYR A 77 -1.56 6.75 1.71
C TYR A 77 -1.76 8.05 0.95
N TYR A 78 -2.09 7.97 -0.34
CA TYR A 78 -2.37 9.15 -1.14
C TYR A 78 -3.47 10.00 -0.50
N LEU A 79 -4.57 9.36 -0.10
CA LEU A 79 -5.70 10.05 0.52
C LEU A 79 -5.32 10.65 1.87
N THR A 80 -4.52 9.93 2.66
CA THR A 80 -4.06 10.41 3.95
C THR A 80 -3.24 11.69 3.80
N PHE A 81 -2.24 11.68 2.92
CA PHE A 81 -1.40 12.86 2.71
C PHE A 81 -2.16 14.02 2.10
N ARG A 82 -3.17 13.73 1.29
CA ARG A 82 -4.02 14.77 0.72
C ARG A 82 -4.89 15.46 1.76
N LYS A 83 -5.39 14.69 2.73
CA LYS A 83 -6.25 15.24 3.80
C LYS A 83 -5.44 15.87 4.93
N HIS A 84 -4.23 15.39 5.16
CA HIS A 84 -3.39 15.82 6.28
C HIS A 84 -2.05 16.37 5.79
N LYS A 85 -2.11 17.41 4.95
CA LYS A 85 -0.92 18.00 4.32
C LYS A 85 0.10 18.53 5.33
N HIS A 86 -0.35 19.00 6.49
CA HIS A 86 0.54 19.51 7.51
C HIS A 86 1.44 18.43 8.12
N ASP A 87 1.05 17.17 8.00
CA ASP A 87 1.83 16.06 8.54
C ASP A 87 3.17 15.88 7.84
N LEU A 88 3.26 16.32 6.57
CA LEU A 88 4.52 16.27 5.83
C LEU A 88 5.60 17.10 6.51
N LYS A 89 5.23 18.24 7.07
CA LYS A 89 6.18 19.11 7.77
C LYS A 89 6.73 18.41 9.02
N THR A 90 5.86 17.75 9.78
CA THR A 90 6.27 17.01 10.96
C THR A 90 7.19 15.84 10.60
N LEU A 91 6.89 15.12 9.51
CA LEU A 91 7.74 14.02 9.05
C LEU A 91 9.15 14.50 8.66
N MET A 92 9.26 15.72 8.14
CA MET A 92 10.53 16.27 7.71
C MET A 92 11.33 16.92 8.85
N TYR A 93 10.66 17.54 9.80
CA TYR A 93 11.30 18.39 10.81
C TYR A 93 10.95 18.07 12.26
N GLY A 94 10.07 17.12 12.51
CA GLY A 94 9.65 16.77 13.86
C GLY A 94 10.70 16.00 14.64
N GLU A 95 10.47 15.87 15.93
CA GLU A 95 11.30 15.04 16.78
C GLU A 95 11.06 13.56 16.47
N GLU A 96 12.06 12.73 16.77
CA GLU A 96 12.02 11.32 16.47
C GLU A 96 10.74 10.62 16.97
N GLU A 97 10.35 10.93 18.21
CA GLU A 97 9.14 10.36 18.81
C GLU A 97 7.86 10.82 18.11
N GLU A 98 7.82 12.10 17.71
CA GLU A 98 6.70 12.64 16.96
C GLU A 98 6.57 11.99 15.61
N ILE A 99 7.69 11.80 14.93
CA ILE A 99 7.73 11.15 13.60
C ILE A 99 7.24 9.72 13.71
N ALA A 100 7.71 8.96 14.70
CA ALA A 100 7.31 7.57 14.89
C ALA A 100 5.82 7.45 15.16
N ALA A 101 5.28 8.29 16.04
CA ALA A 101 3.86 8.31 16.35
C ALA A 101 3.02 8.66 15.13
N LEU A 102 3.48 9.65 14.35
CA LEU A 102 2.79 10.08 13.15
C LEU A 102 2.82 9.01 12.06
N GLN A 103 3.94 8.32 11.91
CA GLN A 103 4.04 7.23 10.93
C GLN A 103 3.06 6.11 11.24
N SER A 104 2.88 5.78 12.51
CA SER A 104 1.89 4.79 12.93
C SER A 104 0.47 5.24 12.63
N GLU A 105 0.17 6.52 12.86
CA GLU A 105 -1.13 7.10 12.56
C GLU A 105 -1.40 7.13 11.06
N ILE A 106 -0.40 7.50 10.26
CA ILE A 106 -0.50 7.51 8.80
C ILE A 106 -0.79 6.10 8.28
N GLU A 107 -0.09 5.09 8.82
CA GLU A 107 -0.30 3.70 8.43
C GLU A 107 -1.73 3.26 8.70
N THR A 108 -2.25 3.57 9.89
CA THR A 108 -3.63 3.27 10.26
C THR A 108 -4.61 3.98 9.34
N ASN A 109 -4.39 5.27 9.09
CA ASN A 109 -5.26 6.06 8.23
C ASN A 109 -5.24 5.55 6.79
N ALA A 110 -4.08 5.10 6.31
CA ALA A 110 -3.96 4.55 4.96
C ALA A 110 -4.86 3.32 4.78
N TRP A 111 -4.84 2.41 5.75
CA TRP A 111 -5.73 1.24 5.72
C TRP A 111 -7.19 1.66 5.76
N GLU A 112 -7.55 2.62 6.62
CA GLU A 112 -8.93 3.05 6.78
C GLU A 112 -9.46 3.80 5.56
N TYR A 113 -8.70 4.72 5.01
CA TYR A 113 -9.12 5.47 3.82
C TYR A 113 -9.18 4.55 2.59
N GLY A 114 -8.21 3.65 2.45
CA GLY A 114 -8.23 2.67 1.37
C GLY A 114 -9.46 1.78 1.47
N ARG A 115 -9.80 1.34 2.69
CA ARG A 115 -10.94 0.47 2.94
C ARG A 115 -12.24 1.05 2.41
N ALA A 116 -12.40 2.36 2.51
CA ALA A 116 -13.62 3.03 2.06
C ALA A 116 -13.85 2.90 0.55
N LEU A 117 -12.80 2.62 -0.22
CA LEU A 117 -12.89 2.47 -1.67
C LEU A 117 -12.96 0.99 -2.11
N VAL A 118 -12.65 0.06 -1.22
CA VAL A 118 -12.60 -1.35 -1.55
C VAL A 118 -13.99 -1.88 -1.91
N PRO A 119 -14.14 -2.61 -3.03
CA PRO A 119 -15.41 -3.24 -3.36
C PRO A 119 -15.88 -4.15 -2.23
N GLU A 120 -17.17 -4.13 -1.96
CA GLU A 120 -17.75 -4.88 -0.85
C GLU A 120 -17.31 -6.34 -0.79
N GLN A 121 -17.22 -7.00 -1.94
CA GLN A 121 -16.82 -8.40 -2.00
C GLN A 121 -15.37 -8.65 -1.62
N LEU A 122 -14.53 -7.61 -1.57
CA LEU A 122 -13.13 -7.74 -1.20
C LEU A 122 -12.82 -7.23 0.21
N VAL A 123 -13.78 -6.63 0.89
CA VAL A 123 -13.54 -6.01 2.21
C VAL A 123 -13.04 -7.02 3.24
N GLU A 124 -13.64 -8.21 3.29
CA GLU A 124 -13.22 -9.24 4.24
C GLU A 124 -11.75 -9.63 4.01
N SER A 125 -11.38 -9.86 2.76
CA SER A 125 -10.01 -10.21 2.40
C SER A 125 -9.04 -9.05 2.63
N TYR A 126 -9.49 -7.82 2.37
CA TYR A 126 -8.71 -6.62 2.66
C TYR A 126 -8.37 -6.55 4.16
N ASP A 127 -9.35 -6.79 5.01
CA ASP A 127 -9.14 -6.78 6.46
C ASP A 127 -8.18 -7.89 6.90
N LYS A 128 -8.25 -9.05 6.27
CA LYS A 128 -7.33 -10.16 6.56
C LYS A 128 -5.90 -9.84 6.11
N VAL A 129 -5.74 -9.20 4.96
CA VAL A 129 -4.42 -8.79 4.48
C VAL A 129 -3.81 -7.78 5.45
N ARG A 130 -4.61 -6.85 5.95
CA ARG A 130 -4.15 -5.88 6.94
C ARG A 130 -3.58 -6.57 8.19
N GLU A 131 -4.28 -7.59 8.68
CA GLU A 131 -3.81 -8.36 9.84
C GLU A 131 -2.52 -9.12 9.54
N LEU A 132 -2.45 -9.76 8.37
CA LEU A 132 -1.26 -10.51 7.95
C LEU A 132 -0.06 -9.60 7.73
N ASP A 133 -0.30 -8.43 7.16
CA ASP A 133 0.76 -7.45 6.92
C ASP A 133 1.38 -6.99 8.23
N SER A 134 0.57 -6.75 9.24
CA SER A 134 1.02 -6.40 10.58
C SER A 134 1.96 -7.47 11.15
N VAL A 135 1.57 -8.73 11.03
CA VAL A 135 2.37 -9.86 11.52
C VAL A 135 3.68 -9.98 10.73
N LEU A 136 3.62 -9.82 9.40
CA LEU A 136 4.80 -9.91 8.55
C LEU A 136 5.79 -8.79 8.87
N ILE A 137 5.30 -7.58 9.09
CA ILE A 137 6.14 -6.44 9.43
C ILE A 137 6.78 -6.64 10.79
N GLU A 138 6.03 -7.09 11.78
CA GLU A 138 6.56 -7.38 13.11
C GLU A 138 7.65 -8.44 13.04
N GLY A 139 7.45 -9.47 12.22
CA GLY A 139 8.45 -10.51 12.04
C GLY A 139 9.73 -9.99 11.39
N LEU A 140 9.62 -9.03 10.48
CA LEU A 140 10.77 -8.45 9.79
C LEU A 140 11.48 -7.40 10.61
N SER A 141 10.75 -6.66 11.42
CA SER A 141 11.32 -5.61 12.25
C SER A 141 11.67 -6.12 13.62
N SER A 142 11.41 -7.38 13.88
CA SER A 142 11.80 -7.98 15.14
C SER A 142 13.30 -7.74 15.30
N PRO A 143 13.65 -7.03 16.29
CA PRO A 143 15.02 -6.66 16.39
C PRO A 143 15.71 -7.91 16.72
N HIS A 144 16.59 -8.18 16.05
CA HIS A 144 17.49 -9.01 16.31
C HIS A 144 18.12 -8.62 17.42
N ASN A 145 17.45 -8.08 18.00
CA ASN A 145 17.87 -7.69 19.19
C ASN A 145 18.62 -8.70 19.76
#